data_dfaba071a6c051c4cec0db03fb8d0cd5
#
_entry.id   dfaba071a6c051c4cec0db03fb8d0cd5
#
_cell.length_a   1.000
_cell.length_b   1.000
_cell.length_c   1.000
_cell.angle_alpha   90.00
_cell.angle_beta   90.00
_cell.angle_gamma   90.00
#
_symmetry.space_group_name_H-M   'P 1'
#
loop_
_entity.id
_entity.type
_entity.pdbx_description
1 polymer ?
#
loop_
_entity_poly.entity_id
_entity_poly.type
_entity_poly.pdbx_seq_one_letter_code
_entity_poly.pdbx_strand_id
1 'polypeptide(L)'
;MPGLLLSGCGRGRGRVQEMAYVSAPQAILRDHVSAVFNKTGVVKNGDRVQILERERRFARVRTASGVEGWIEQRSLVPQSVYDGFQKLAQEEQTAPVQATGTTRNDTNLHLDPGRETEHLYQLNQGSKVSILKRATAEKTVPGAMARPTSTNKKESSKAAALEEDWWLIRDTDGRVGWVLSRMVDLDVPLEIAQYAEGQRTVAFFILNQVTDGDKKVPQYLVVLTEPKDGLPFDYNQVRVFTWNVKRHRYETAYRERNLNGVLPVTVSQEDFGKEGTLPAFILRVKDDNGDISERKYKMNTPIVRRVLAPGETKESVAPRKKSRHH
;
A
#
# COMPACT_ATOMS: atom_id res chain seq x y z
N MET A 1 41.59 -44.58 -48.93
CA MET A 1 41.35 -43.18 -48.63
C MET A 1 39.89 -43.03 -48.19
N PRO A 2 39.56 -42.97 -46.88
CA PRO A 2 38.21 -42.76 -46.46
C PRO A 2 37.98 -41.25 -46.30
N GLY A 3 36.90 -40.75 -46.90
CA GLY A 3 36.46 -39.38 -46.82
C GLY A 3 35.75 -39.10 -45.48
N LEU A 4 36.24 -38.10 -44.73
CA LEU A 4 35.56 -37.55 -43.53
C LEU A 4 34.36 -36.67 -43.93
N LEU A 5 33.18 -37.14 -43.59
CA LEU A 5 31.96 -36.31 -43.60
C LEU A 5 31.92 -35.48 -42.30
N LEU A 6 32.19 -34.18 -42.40
CA LEU A 6 31.98 -33.19 -41.32
C LEU A 6 30.49 -32.88 -41.25
N SER A 7 29.77 -33.52 -40.31
CA SER A 7 28.43 -33.12 -39.91
C SER A 7 28.49 -31.83 -39.08
N GLY A 8 28.19 -30.71 -39.71
CA GLY A 8 27.99 -29.42 -39.04
C GLY A 8 26.70 -29.45 -38.25
N CYS A 9 26.75 -29.67 -36.92
CA CYS A 9 25.67 -29.40 -36.00
C CYS A 9 25.45 -27.87 -35.87
N GLY A 10 24.58 -27.32 -36.69
CA GLY A 10 24.02 -26.02 -36.47
C GLY A 10 23.19 -26.01 -35.19
N ARG A 11 23.80 -25.58 -34.06
CA ARG A 11 23.06 -25.23 -32.85
C ARG A 11 22.18 -24.02 -33.17
N GLY A 12 20.94 -24.27 -33.58
CA GLY A 12 19.91 -23.26 -33.59
C GLY A 12 19.79 -22.69 -32.16
N ARG A 13 20.35 -21.49 -31.92
CA ARG A 13 20.02 -20.72 -30.73
C ARG A 13 18.50 -20.52 -30.76
N GLY A 14 17.78 -21.27 -29.96
CA GLY A 14 16.35 -21.06 -29.74
C GLY A 14 16.14 -19.56 -29.44
N ARG A 15 15.40 -18.91 -30.32
CA ARG A 15 15.05 -17.49 -30.14
C ARG A 15 14.28 -17.40 -28.81
N VAL A 16 14.89 -16.80 -27.81
CA VAL A 16 14.21 -16.57 -26.51
C VAL A 16 12.91 -15.85 -26.82
N GLN A 17 11.79 -16.48 -26.49
CA GLN A 17 10.47 -15.90 -26.71
C GLN A 17 10.31 -14.75 -25.72
N GLU A 18 10.27 -13.52 -26.24
CA GLU A 18 10.04 -12.35 -25.42
C GLU A 18 8.55 -12.26 -25.04
N MET A 19 8.27 -12.28 -23.72
CA MET A 19 6.92 -12.17 -23.18
C MET A 19 6.71 -10.77 -22.61
N ALA A 20 5.49 -10.26 -22.75
CA ALA A 20 5.07 -8.98 -22.17
C ALA A 20 3.62 -9.07 -21.64
N TYR A 21 3.22 -8.08 -20.86
CA TYR A 21 1.89 -7.97 -20.29
C TYR A 21 1.25 -6.65 -20.66
N VAL A 22 -0.06 -6.66 -20.86
CA VAL A 22 -0.82 -5.47 -21.22
C VAL A 22 -1.07 -4.65 -19.95
N SER A 23 -0.53 -3.42 -19.91
CA SER A 23 -0.74 -2.47 -18.80
C SER A 23 -1.91 -1.51 -19.04
N ALA A 24 -2.30 -1.30 -20.30
CA ALA A 24 -3.49 -0.51 -20.63
C ALA A 24 -4.79 -1.22 -20.18
N PRO A 25 -5.86 -0.48 -19.82
CA PRO A 25 -7.16 -1.06 -19.47
C PRO A 25 -7.66 -2.02 -20.54
N GLN A 26 -7.56 -1.56 -21.79
CA GLN A 26 -7.90 -2.30 -23.00
C GLN A 26 -7.08 -1.74 -24.16
N ALA A 27 -6.63 -2.61 -25.07
CA ALA A 27 -5.96 -2.20 -26.28
C ALA A 27 -6.46 -3.00 -27.48
N ILE A 28 -6.50 -2.32 -28.63
CA ILE A 28 -6.91 -2.91 -29.91
C ILE A 28 -5.66 -3.47 -30.60
N LEU A 29 -5.72 -4.71 -31.05
CA LEU A 29 -4.77 -5.28 -31.98
C LEU A 29 -5.12 -4.89 -33.40
N ARG A 30 -4.14 -4.42 -34.16
CA ARG A 30 -4.28 -3.91 -35.53
C ARG A 30 -3.61 -4.87 -36.51
N ASP A 31 -4.11 -4.96 -37.73
CA ASP A 31 -3.49 -5.76 -38.80
C ASP A 31 -2.15 -5.15 -39.28
N HIS A 32 -2.00 -3.82 -39.22
CA HIS A 32 -0.78 -3.13 -39.62
C HIS A 32 -0.57 -1.79 -38.92
N VAL A 33 0.64 -1.23 -39.04
CA VAL A 33 1.07 0.02 -38.42
C VAL A 33 0.76 1.21 -39.33
N SER A 34 -0.50 1.62 -39.41
CA SER A 34 -0.91 2.82 -40.17
C SER A 34 -2.03 3.56 -39.45
N ALA A 35 -2.38 4.75 -39.95
CA ALA A 35 -3.52 5.53 -39.46
C ALA A 35 -4.84 4.82 -39.71
N VAL A 36 -4.96 4.14 -40.88
CA VAL A 36 -6.11 3.32 -41.22
C VAL A 36 -5.73 1.87 -41.04
N PHE A 37 -6.47 1.12 -40.25
CA PHE A 37 -6.19 -0.28 -39.92
C PHE A 37 -7.48 -1.06 -39.66
N ASN A 38 -7.42 -2.39 -39.81
CA ASN A 38 -8.50 -3.25 -39.36
C ASN A 38 -8.17 -3.79 -37.95
N LYS A 39 -9.22 -3.93 -37.15
CA LYS A 39 -9.13 -4.56 -35.84
C LYS A 39 -9.00 -6.08 -36.01
N THR A 40 -7.92 -6.67 -35.51
CA THR A 40 -7.73 -8.13 -35.50
C THR A 40 -8.14 -8.74 -34.17
N GLY A 41 -8.11 -7.97 -33.08
CA GLY A 41 -8.50 -8.45 -31.75
C GLY A 41 -8.50 -7.33 -30.70
N VAL A 42 -8.78 -7.73 -29.47
CA VAL A 42 -8.72 -6.87 -28.27
C VAL A 42 -8.00 -7.63 -27.19
N VAL A 43 -7.12 -6.95 -26.48
CA VAL A 43 -6.48 -7.43 -25.27
C VAL A 43 -6.83 -6.52 -24.09
N LYS A 44 -6.84 -7.07 -22.90
CA LYS A 44 -7.21 -6.40 -21.65
C LYS A 44 -6.03 -6.28 -20.70
N ASN A 45 -6.19 -5.44 -19.70
CA ASN A 45 -5.21 -5.30 -18.63
C ASN A 45 -4.83 -6.66 -18.02
N GLY A 46 -3.54 -6.91 -17.86
CA GLY A 46 -2.99 -8.16 -17.33
C GLY A 46 -2.84 -9.28 -18.34
N ASP A 47 -3.35 -9.15 -19.58
CA ASP A 47 -3.20 -10.18 -20.60
C ASP A 47 -1.71 -10.39 -20.95
N ARG A 48 -1.30 -11.65 -20.98
CA ARG A 48 0.04 -12.07 -21.41
C ARG A 48 0.09 -12.18 -22.91
N VAL A 49 1.11 -11.59 -23.53
CA VAL A 49 1.34 -11.65 -24.97
C VAL A 49 2.79 -12.00 -25.28
N GLN A 50 3.03 -12.68 -26.39
CA GLN A 50 4.35 -12.94 -26.94
C GLN A 50 4.70 -11.83 -27.93
N ILE A 51 5.86 -11.21 -27.79
CA ILE A 51 6.38 -10.23 -28.74
C ILE A 51 7.02 -10.98 -29.91
N LEU A 52 6.54 -10.72 -31.12
CA LEU A 52 7.05 -11.31 -32.34
C LEU A 52 8.03 -10.37 -33.04
N GLU A 53 7.71 -9.06 -33.04
CA GLU A 53 8.43 -8.03 -33.75
C GLU A 53 8.22 -6.67 -33.09
N ARG A 54 9.17 -5.74 -33.27
CA ARG A 54 9.05 -4.34 -32.81
C ARG A 54 9.29 -3.42 -34.01
N GLU A 55 8.40 -2.46 -34.20
CA GLU A 55 8.51 -1.42 -35.20
C GLU A 55 8.17 -0.06 -34.60
N ARG A 56 9.16 0.84 -34.49
CA ARG A 56 9.01 2.19 -33.93
C ARG A 56 8.30 2.12 -32.56
N ARG A 57 7.08 2.69 -32.47
CA ARG A 57 6.25 2.72 -31.24
C ARG A 57 5.30 1.54 -31.10
N PHE A 58 5.32 0.59 -32.03
CA PHE A 58 4.44 -0.58 -32.04
C PHE A 58 5.22 -1.87 -31.82
N ALA A 59 4.54 -2.88 -31.30
CA ALA A 59 4.99 -4.25 -31.25
C ALA A 59 3.95 -5.17 -31.91
N ARG A 60 4.37 -6.10 -32.73
CA ARG A 60 3.55 -7.22 -33.19
C ARG A 60 3.53 -8.27 -32.11
N VAL A 61 2.36 -8.63 -31.66
CA VAL A 61 2.20 -9.57 -30.57
C VAL A 61 1.30 -10.74 -30.97
N ARG A 62 1.46 -11.85 -30.25
CA ARG A 62 0.56 -12.99 -30.31
C ARG A 62 -0.06 -13.21 -28.93
N THR A 63 -1.37 -13.29 -28.87
CA THR A 63 -2.12 -13.59 -27.65
C THR A 63 -2.04 -15.08 -27.30
N ALA A 64 -2.47 -15.45 -26.09
CA ALA A 64 -2.59 -16.85 -25.69
C ALA A 64 -3.57 -17.67 -26.57
N SER A 65 -4.57 -17.00 -27.16
CA SER A 65 -5.53 -17.60 -28.12
C SER A 65 -5.00 -17.69 -29.55
N GLY A 66 -3.75 -17.25 -29.80
CA GLY A 66 -3.11 -17.31 -31.12
C GLY A 66 -3.43 -16.13 -32.04
N VAL A 67 -4.23 -15.14 -31.59
CA VAL A 67 -4.52 -13.93 -32.38
C VAL A 67 -3.26 -13.07 -32.46
N GLU A 68 -2.89 -12.65 -33.67
CA GLU A 68 -1.76 -11.75 -33.89
C GLU A 68 -2.23 -10.34 -34.27
N GLY A 69 -1.44 -9.35 -33.90
CA GLY A 69 -1.68 -7.98 -34.30
C GLY A 69 -0.67 -7.00 -33.68
N TRP A 70 -0.73 -5.77 -34.17
CA TRP A 70 0.13 -4.69 -33.71
C TRP A 70 -0.55 -3.92 -32.55
N ILE A 71 0.21 -3.65 -31.50
CA ILE A 71 -0.18 -2.89 -30.31
C ILE A 71 0.85 -1.79 -30.04
N GLU A 72 0.44 -0.68 -29.44
CA GLU A 72 1.38 0.35 -29.00
C GLU A 72 2.28 -0.16 -27.86
N GLN A 73 3.61 0.01 -27.97
CA GLN A 73 4.57 -0.48 -26.98
C GLN A 73 4.34 0.09 -25.59
N ARG A 74 3.84 1.34 -25.49
CA ARG A 74 3.49 1.97 -24.20
C ARG A 74 2.35 1.27 -23.44
N SER A 75 1.59 0.41 -24.12
CA SER A 75 0.53 -0.41 -23.51
C SER A 75 1.04 -1.75 -22.99
N LEU A 76 2.36 -1.98 -23.06
CA LEU A 76 3.01 -3.21 -22.68
C LEU A 76 4.07 -2.96 -21.60
N VAL A 77 4.17 -3.88 -20.67
CA VAL A 77 5.28 -3.96 -19.70
C VAL A 77 6.00 -5.29 -19.86
N PRO A 78 7.33 -5.36 -19.60
CA PRO A 78 8.09 -6.59 -19.73
C PRO A 78 7.73 -7.60 -18.64
N GLN A 79 8.11 -8.87 -18.86
CA GLN A 79 7.94 -9.97 -17.91
C GLN A 79 8.50 -9.63 -16.52
N SER A 80 9.60 -8.88 -16.44
CA SER A 80 10.23 -8.49 -15.16
C SER A 80 9.32 -7.68 -14.26
N VAL A 81 8.46 -6.81 -14.82
CA VAL A 81 7.47 -6.05 -14.05
C VAL A 81 6.41 -6.98 -13.46
N TYR A 82 5.90 -7.93 -14.26
CA TYR A 82 4.98 -8.95 -13.77
C TYR A 82 5.61 -9.78 -12.63
N ASP A 83 6.85 -10.24 -12.83
CA ASP A 83 7.58 -11.02 -11.82
C ASP A 83 7.78 -10.19 -10.53
N GLY A 84 8.03 -8.88 -10.65
CA GLY A 84 8.09 -7.95 -9.53
C GLY A 84 6.78 -7.91 -8.73
N PHE A 85 5.62 -7.85 -9.39
CA PHE A 85 4.31 -7.91 -8.73
C PHE A 85 4.06 -9.26 -8.04
N GLN A 86 4.47 -10.38 -8.66
CA GLN A 86 4.35 -11.70 -8.03
C GLN A 86 5.20 -11.79 -6.77
N LYS A 87 6.43 -11.28 -6.84
CA LYS A 87 7.34 -11.23 -5.68
C LYS A 87 6.76 -10.36 -4.56
N LEU A 88 6.29 -9.15 -4.89
CA LEU A 88 5.67 -8.25 -3.91
C LEU A 88 4.44 -8.91 -3.24
N ALA A 89 3.58 -9.57 -4.02
CA ALA A 89 2.42 -10.28 -3.49
C ALA A 89 2.82 -11.43 -2.56
N GLN A 90 3.90 -12.15 -2.87
CA GLN A 90 4.43 -13.22 -2.02
C GLN A 90 5.04 -12.67 -0.73
N GLU A 91 5.83 -11.61 -0.80
CA GLU A 91 6.47 -10.97 0.37
C GLU A 91 5.41 -10.41 1.35
N GLU A 92 4.32 -9.89 0.82
CA GLU A 92 3.25 -9.28 1.61
C GLU A 92 2.08 -10.22 1.90
N GLN A 93 2.19 -11.51 1.60
CA GLN A 93 1.10 -12.48 1.76
C GLN A 93 0.52 -12.50 3.17
N THR A 94 1.37 -12.44 4.19
CA THR A 94 1.00 -12.47 5.62
C THR A 94 0.92 -11.09 6.26
N ALA A 95 1.12 -10.01 5.49
CA ALA A 95 1.06 -8.65 6.03
C ALA A 95 -0.32 -8.37 6.65
N PRO A 96 -0.38 -7.87 7.90
CA PRO A 96 -1.64 -7.61 8.59
C PRO A 96 -2.38 -6.44 7.94
N VAL A 97 -3.68 -6.62 7.74
CA VAL A 97 -4.57 -5.59 7.22
C VAL A 97 -4.74 -4.49 8.26
N GLN A 98 -4.51 -3.25 7.86
CA GLN A 98 -4.62 -2.08 8.72
C GLN A 98 -5.99 -1.41 8.63
N ALA A 99 -6.58 -1.41 7.45
CA ALA A 99 -7.92 -0.92 7.18
C ALA A 99 -8.42 -1.57 5.88
N THR A 100 -9.72 -1.52 5.68
CA THR A 100 -10.35 -1.75 4.38
C THR A 100 -10.70 -0.44 3.74
N GLY A 101 -10.78 -0.43 2.42
CA GLY A 101 -11.11 0.78 1.67
C GLY A 101 -11.71 0.47 0.30
N THR A 102 -12.13 1.55 -0.35
CA THR A 102 -12.76 1.50 -1.67
C THR A 102 -12.08 2.50 -2.58
N THR A 103 -11.74 2.09 -3.80
CA THR A 103 -11.12 3.00 -4.78
C THR A 103 -12.11 4.08 -5.20
N ARG A 104 -11.67 5.34 -5.15
CA ARG A 104 -12.47 6.53 -5.49
C ARG A 104 -12.67 6.69 -7.00
N ASN A 105 -11.66 6.36 -7.77
CA ASN A 105 -11.63 6.39 -9.23
C ASN A 105 -10.80 5.21 -9.73
N ASP A 106 -10.83 4.99 -11.06
CA ASP A 106 -9.90 4.08 -11.71
C ASP A 106 -8.46 4.46 -11.35
N THR A 107 -7.67 3.50 -10.90
CA THR A 107 -6.29 3.74 -10.45
C THR A 107 -5.39 2.58 -10.81
N ASN A 108 -4.12 2.90 -11.11
CA ASN A 108 -3.12 1.88 -11.39
C ASN A 108 -2.49 1.37 -10.09
N LEU A 109 -2.16 0.08 -10.07
CA LEU A 109 -1.25 -0.51 -9.10
C LEU A 109 0.18 -0.30 -9.58
N HIS A 110 0.99 0.37 -8.77
CA HIS A 110 2.40 0.60 -9.00
C HIS A 110 3.25 -0.42 -8.25
N LEU A 111 4.40 -0.79 -8.80
CA LEU A 111 5.34 -1.70 -8.15
C LEU A 111 6.04 -1.04 -6.96
N ASP A 112 6.34 0.25 -7.07
CA ASP A 112 6.93 1.09 -6.05
C ASP A 112 6.11 2.36 -5.83
N PRO A 113 6.23 3.04 -4.66
CA PRO A 113 5.60 4.34 -4.45
C PRO A 113 6.14 5.38 -5.43
N GLY A 114 5.26 6.11 -6.11
CA GLY A 114 5.64 7.16 -7.06
C GLY A 114 4.84 7.11 -8.34
N ARG A 115 4.61 8.30 -8.94
CA ARG A 115 3.74 8.43 -10.12
C ARG A 115 4.36 7.88 -11.40
N GLU A 116 5.70 7.89 -11.49
CA GLU A 116 6.46 7.48 -12.68
C GLU A 116 7.03 6.05 -12.53
N THR A 117 6.64 5.33 -11.47
CA THR A 117 7.07 3.96 -11.25
C THR A 117 6.30 2.99 -12.13
N GLU A 118 6.87 1.80 -12.34
CA GLU A 118 6.26 0.76 -13.15
C GLU A 118 4.90 0.35 -12.59
N HIS A 119 3.91 0.22 -13.46
CA HIS A 119 2.56 -0.23 -13.11
C HIS A 119 2.08 -1.28 -14.12
N LEU A 120 1.26 -2.19 -13.65
CA LEU A 120 0.70 -3.24 -14.50
C LEU A 120 -0.83 -3.29 -14.38
N TYR A 121 -1.33 -3.50 -13.17
CA TYR A 121 -2.76 -3.71 -12.96
C TYR A 121 -3.49 -2.38 -12.79
N GLN A 122 -4.74 -2.35 -13.26
CA GLN A 122 -5.66 -1.24 -13.03
C GLN A 122 -6.86 -1.74 -12.21
N LEU A 123 -7.18 -0.98 -11.18
CA LEU A 123 -8.40 -1.14 -10.39
C LEU A 123 -9.46 -0.18 -10.88
N ASN A 124 -10.69 -0.65 -11.03
CA ASN A 124 -11.82 0.19 -11.35
C ASN A 124 -12.28 1.00 -10.12
N GLN A 125 -12.98 2.10 -10.35
CA GLN A 125 -13.72 2.80 -9.31
C GLN A 125 -14.62 1.84 -8.53
N GLY A 126 -14.66 1.96 -7.20
CA GLY A 126 -15.49 1.10 -6.34
C GLY A 126 -14.86 -0.24 -5.98
N SER A 127 -13.63 -0.55 -6.44
CA SER A 127 -12.94 -1.78 -6.07
C SER A 127 -12.61 -1.80 -4.58
N LYS A 128 -12.89 -2.91 -3.91
CA LYS A 128 -12.54 -3.12 -2.50
C LYS A 128 -11.07 -3.50 -2.36
N VAL A 129 -10.41 -2.91 -1.39
CA VAL A 129 -8.97 -3.11 -1.13
C VAL A 129 -8.69 -3.20 0.36
N SER A 130 -7.63 -3.92 0.71
CA SER A 130 -7.06 -3.98 2.06
C SER A 130 -5.79 -3.16 2.11
N ILE A 131 -5.70 -2.23 3.04
CA ILE A 131 -4.51 -1.40 3.28
C ILE A 131 -3.52 -2.19 4.14
N LEU A 132 -2.26 -2.27 3.70
CA LEU A 132 -1.20 -3.02 4.37
C LEU A 132 -0.14 -2.11 5.01
N LYS A 133 0.38 -1.13 4.23
CA LYS A 133 1.48 -0.25 4.63
C LYS A 133 1.29 1.15 4.06
N ARG A 134 2.04 2.11 4.61
CA ARG A 134 2.18 3.46 4.06
C ARG A 134 3.63 3.70 3.63
N ALA A 135 3.80 4.47 2.58
CA ALA A 135 5.07 5.07 2.20
C ALA A 135 4.85 6.51 1.71
N THR A 136 5.93 7.27 1.64
CA THR A 136 5.93 8.59 1.00
C THR A 136 6.79 8.56 -0.24
N ALA A 137 6.43 9.33 -1.25
CA ALA A 137 7.23 9.53 -2.44
C ALA A 137 7.16 10.99 -2.89
N GLU A 138 8.24 11.46 -3.50
CA GLU A 138 8.31 12.81 -4.03
C GLU A 138 7.25 13.03 -5.11
N LYS A 139 6.53 14.15 -5.00
CA LYS A 139 5.53 14.53 -5.99
C LYS A 139 6.21 15.01 -7.25
N THR A 140 6.17 14.21 -8.31
CA THR A 140 6.63 14.64 -9.64
C THR A 140 5.66 15.67 -10.19
N VAL A 141 6.14 16.88 -10.45
CA VAL A 141 5.35 17.92 -11.12
C VAL A 141 5.66 17.82 -12.62
N PRO A 142 4.71 17.43 -13.47
CA PRO A 142 4.91 17.38 -14.91
C PRO A 142 5.32 18.76 -15.43
N GLY A 143 6.45 18.86 -16.13
CA GLY A 143 6.95 20.11 -16.70
C GLY A 143 7.90 20.92 -15.81
N ALA A 144 8.25 20.49 -14.62
CA ALA A 144 9.38 21.04 -13.90
C ALA A 144 10.67 20.59 -14.59
N MET A 145 11.14 21.37 -15.56
CA MET A 145 12.50 21.20 -16.11
C MET A 145 13.49 21.20 -14.94
N ALA A 146 14.34 20.18 -14.88
CA ALA A 146 15.50 20.17 -14.01
C ALA A 146 16.25 21.49 -14.23
N ARG A 147 16.16 22.41 -13.26
CA ARG A 147 16.95 23.64 -13.31
C ARG A 147 18.42 23.22 -13.32
N PRO A 148 19.22 23.67 -14.31
CA PRO A 148 20.65 23.41 -14.29
C PRO A 148 21.22 24.00 -13.00
N THR A 149 21.98 23.18 -12.28
CA THR A 149 22.75 23.58 -11.10
C THR A 149 23.68 24.72 -11.43
N SER A 150 23.27 25.95 -11.17
CA SER A 150 24.22 27.06 -11.15
C SER A 150 25.03 26.95 -9.86
N THR A 151 26.34 26.82 -10.03
CA THR A 151 27.36 26.88 -9.00
C THR A 151 27.41 28.29 -8.39
N ASN A 152 26.51 28.58 -7.44
CA ASN A 152 26.71 29.68 -6.50
C ASN A 152 26.24 29.24 -5.11
N LYS A 153 27.22 29.00 -4.28
CA LYS A 153 27.17 28.63 -2.88
C LYS A 153 26.70 29.85 -2.06
N LYS A 154 25.40 30.07 -1.97
CA LYS A 154 24.75 30.82 -0.88
C LYS A 154 23.40 30.19 -0.67
N GLU A 155 23.15 29.80 0.58
CA GLU A 155 21.95 29.19 1.18
C GLU A 155 20.67 29.37 0.35
N SER A 156 20.42 28.45 -0.57
CA SER A 156 19.06 28.24 -1.06
C SER A 156 18.38 27.33 -0.05
N SER A 157 17.42 27.86 0.69
CA SER A 157 16.41 27.07 1.37
C SER A 157 15.92 26.02 0.36
N LYS A 158 16.30 24.76 0.59
CA LYS A 158 15.82 23.61 -0.16
C LYS A 158 14.29 23.69 -0.07
N ALA A 159 13.64 24.14 -1.12
CA ALA A 159 12.18 24.03 -1.18
C ALA A 159 11.88 22.56 -0.89
N ALA A 160 11.26 22.29 0.26
CA ALA A 160 10.98 20.93 0.67
C ALA A 160 10.19 20.30 -0.48
N ALA A 161 10.71 19.21 -1.03
CA ALA A 161 10.03 18.47 -2.06
C ALA A 161 8.65 18.12 -1.50
N LEU A 162 7.60 18.41 -2.28
CA LEU A 162 6.25 18.03 -1.89
C LEU A 162 6.17 16.51 -1.95
N GLU A 163 5.97 15.87 -0.81
CA GLU A 163 5.78 14.43 -0.75
C GLU A 163 4.29 14.08 -0.82
N GLU A 164 3.99 12.94 -1.41
CA GLU A 164 2.65 12.36 -1.46
C GLU A 164 2.63 11.02 -0.72
N ASP A 165 1.53 10.74 -0.04
CA ASP A 165 1.33 9.47 0.66
C ASP A 165 0.84 8.40 -0.31
N TRP A 166 1.37 7.19 -0.15
CA TRP A 166 1.05 5.99 -0.91
C TRP A 166 0.63 4.88 0.03
N TRP A 167 -0.41 4.13 -0.37
CA TRP A 167 -0.82 2.92 0.32
C TRP A 167 -0.37 1.69 -0.44
N LEU A 168 0.30 0.77 0.24
CA LEU A 168 0.42 -0.59 -0.25
C LEU A 168 -0.91 -1.29 0.03
N ILE A 169 -1.54 -1.76 -1.02
CA ILE A 169 -2.85 -2.40 -0.92
C ILE A 169 -2.81 -3.82 -1.44
N ARG A 170 -3.75 -4.63 -0.97
CA ARG A 170 -4.11 -5.92 -1.55
C ARG A 170 -5.55 -5.85 -2.03
N ASP A 171 -5.78 -6.22 -3.29
CA ASP A 171 -7.14 -6.30 -3.83
C ASP A 171 -7.81 -7.65 -3.54
N THR A 172 -9.03 -7.84 -4.03
CA THR A 172 -9.81 -9.07 -3.84
C THR A 172 -9.26 -10.27 -4.59
N ASP A 173 -8.45 -10.05 -5.63
CA ASP A 173 -7.79 -11.10 -6.41
C ASP A 173 -6.42 -11.50 -5.82
N GLY A 174 -6.01 -10.88 -4.70
CA GLY A 174 -4.72 -11.13 -4.05
C GLY A 174 -3.55 -10.37 -4.68
N ARG A 175 -3.79 -9.48 -5.66
CA ARG A 175 -2.75 -8.64 -6.25
C ARG A 175 -2.34 -7.57 -5.24
N VAL A 176 -1.05 -7.33 -5.12
CA VAL A 176 -0.48 -6.34 -4.21
C VAL A 176 0.26 -5.27 -5.01
N GLY A 177 0.09 -4.01 -4.63
CA GLY A 177 0.78 -2.90 -5.27
C GLY A 177 0.49 -1.57 -4.57
N TRP A 178 1.21 -0.54 -4.95
CA TRP A 178 1.11 0.80 -4.40
C TRP A 178 0.08 1.64 -5.14
N VAL A 179 -0.74 2.35 -4.40
CA VAL A 179 -1.69 3.35 -4.93
C VAL A 179 -1.53 4.66 -4.18
N LEU A 180 -1.76 5.76 -4.87
CA LEU A 180 -1.76 7.08 -4.25
C LEU A 180 -2.87 7.16 -3.19
N SER A 181 -2.53 7.56 -1.95
CA SER A 181 -3.43 7.44 -0.80
C SER A 181 -4.80 8.09 -0.99
N ARG A 182 -4.85 9.24 -1.66
CA ARG A 182 -6.09 9.96 -1.97
C ARG A 182 -7.02 9.25 -2.97
N MET A 183 -6.56 8.18 -3.61
CA MET A 183 -7.35 7.38 -4.54
C MET A 183 -8.18 6.31 -3.83
N VAL A 184 -8.03 6.18 -2.50
CA VAL A 184 -8.73 5.20 -1.69
C VAL A 184 -9.44 5.89 -0.54
N ASP A 185 -10.75 5.67 -0.44
CA ASP A 185 -11.54 6.03 0.73
C ASP A 185 -11.54 4.84 1.71
N LEU A 186 -11.10 5.07 2.95
CA LEU A 186 -11.16 4.04 3.99
C LEU A 186 -12.61 3.81 4.41
N ASP A 187 -13.00 2.55 4.58
CA ASP A 187 -14.34 2.14 5.00
C ASP A 187 -14.52 2.32 6.52
N VAL A 188 -14.21 3.50 7.04
CA VAL A 188 -14.31 3.80 8.49
C VAL A 188 -15.78 3.74 8.91
N PRO A 189 -16.14 2.95 9.95
CA PRO A 189 -17.51 2.90 10.46
C PRO A 189 -18.01 4.30 10.85
N LEU A 190 -19.23 4.65 10.41
CA LEU A 190 -19.79 5.99 10.62
C LEU A 190 -19.90 6.37 12.11
N GLU A 191 -20.15 5.40 12.96
CA GLU A 191 -20.28 5.57 14.40
C GLU A 191 -18.99 6.04 15.08
N ILE A 192 -17.81 5.82 14.46
CA ILE A 192 -16.53 6.31 14.98
C ILE A 192 -15.91 7.41 14.12
N ALA A 193 -16.31 7.56 12.86
CA ALA A 193 -15.78 8.57 11.95
C ALA A 193 -15.99 10.00 12.48
N GLN A 194 -17.13 10.28 13.13
CA GLN A 194 -17.45 11.57 13.74
C GLN A 194 -16.47 12.00 14.84
N TYR A 195 -15.74 11.06 15.44
CA TYR A 195 -14.78 11.34 16.51
C TYR A 195 -13.35 11.59 16.01
N ALA A 196 -13.14 11.68 14.71
CA ALA A 196 -11.80 11.92 14.13
C ALA A 196 -11.22 13.29 14.51
N GLU A 197 -12.08 14.28 14.85
CA GLU A 197 -11.68 15.63 15.34
C GLU A 197 -10.68 16.33 14.38
N GLY A 198 -10.92 16.25 13.06
CA GLY A 198 -10.06 16.83 12.05
C GLY A 198 -8.78 16.03 11.75
N GLN A 199 -8.60 14.88 12.40
CA GLN A 199 -7.51 13.95 12.09
C GLN A 199 -7.91 13.00 10.94
N ARG A 200 -6.93 12.50 10.21
CA ARG A 200 -7.10 11.46 9.18
C ARG A 200 -6.97 10.09 9.82
N THR A 201 -7.93 9.20 9.58
CA THR A 201 -7.81 7.79 9.96
C THR A 201 -6.79 7.10 9.05
N VAL A 202 -5.89 6.33 9.65
CA VAL A 202 -4.83 5.54 8.98
C VAL A 202 -5.16 4.06 9.06
N ALA A 203 -5.65 3.62 10.22
CA ALA A 203 -6.04 2.25 10.48
C ALA A 203 -7.17 2.19 11.51
N PHE A 204 -7.95 1.11 11.49
CA PHE A 204 -8.94 0.85 12.52
C PHE A 204 -9.15 -0.66 12.68
N PHE A 205 -9.44 -1.07 13.92
CA PHE A 205 -9.59 -2.47 14.27
C PHE A 205 -10.74 -2.66 15.25
N ILE A 206 -11.46 -3.77 15.11
CA ILE A 206 -12.41 -4.22 16.12
C ILE A 206 -11.60 -4.99 17.17
N LEU A 207 -11.60 -4.50 18.42
CA LEU A 207 -10.94 -5.16 19.54
C LEU A 207 -11.78 -6.30 20.09
N ASN A 208 -13.04 -6.04 20.38
CA ASN A 208 -14.05 -7.00 20.80
C ASN A 208 -15.46 -6.44 20.55
N GLN A 209 -16.47 -7.13 21.05
CA GLN A 209 -17.88 -6.69 21.00
C GLN A 209 -18.51 -6.79 22.38
N VAL A 210 -19.39 -5.85 22.70
CA VAL A 210 -20.25 -5.88 23.89
C VAL A 210 -21.71 -6.08 23.50
N THR A 211 -22.47 -6.75 24.36
CA THR A 211 -23.90 -6.94 24.13
C THR A 211 -24.68 -5.76 24.72
N ASP A 212 -25.56 -5.17 23.92
CA ASP A 212 -26.51 -4.13 24.31
C ASP A 212 -27.90 -4.51 23.81
N GLY A 213 -28.71 -5.09 24.71
CA GLY A 213 -29.94 -5.76 24.33
C GLY A 213 -29.70 -6.94 23.39
N ASP A 214 -30.31 -6.93 22.21
CA ASP A 214 -30.16 -7.95 21.18
C ASP A 214 -29.00 -7.67 20.21
N LYS A 215 -28.27 -6.55 20.41
CA LYS A 215 -27.19 -6.11 19.51
C LYS A 215 -25.83 -6.41 20.08
N LYS A 216 -24.91 -6.83 19.18
CA LYS A 216 -23.48 -6.89 19.46
C LYS A 216 -22.84 -5.62 18.89
N VAL A 217 -22.31 -4.77 19.78
CA VAL A 217 -21.72 -3.48 19.43
C VAL A 217 -20.20 -3.61 19.48
N PRO A 218 -19.48 -3.35 18.37
CA PRO A 218 -18.03 -3.45 18.33
C PRO A 218 -17.37 -2.33 19.12
N GLN A 219 -16.20 -2.62 19.69
CA GLN A 219 -15.31 -1.65 20.31
C GLN A 219 -14.05 -1.51 19.46
N TYR A 220 -13.56 -0.29 19.29
CA TYR A 220 -12.58 0.00 18.25
C TYR A 220 -11.27 0.53 18.79
N LEU A 221 -10.17 0.10 18.19
CA LEU A 221 -8.92 0.85 18.15
C LEU A 221 -8.88 1.64 16.84
N VAL A 222 -8.68 2.95 16.92
CA VAL A 222 -8.55 3.85 15.78
C VAL A 222 -7.18 4.49 15.81
N VAL A 223 -6.48 4.44 14.69
CA VAL A 223 -5.14 4.99 14.48
C VAL A 223 -5.27 6.22 13.60
N LEU A 224 -4.75 7.35 14.06
CA LEU A 224 -4.98 8.68 13.50
C LEU A 224 -3.68 9.40 13.20
N THR A 225 -3.72 10.26 12.19
CA THR A 225 -2.62 11.16 11.84
C THR A 225 -3.15 12.55 11.47
N GLU A 226 -2.26 13.51 11.34
CA GLU A 226 -2.61 14.82 10.81
C GLU A 226 -3.09 14.71 9.36
N PRO A 227 -4.03 15.56 8.89
CA PRO A 227 -4.54 15.56 7.52
C PRO A 227 -3.54 16.18 6.54
N LYS A 228 -2.31 15.71 6.54
CA LYS A 228 -1.18 16.20 5.73
C LYS A 228 -0.41 15.00 5.16
N ASP A 229 0.02 15.13 3.91
CA ASP A 229 0.91 14.15 3.28
C ASP A 229 2.39 14.42 3.62
N GLY A 230 3.24 13.41 3.44
CA GLY A 230 4.69 13.54 3.62
C GLY A 230 5.14 13.59 5.08
N LEU A 231 4.34 13.09 6.02
CA LEU A 231 4.74 13.04 7.42
C LEU A 231 5.81 11.97 7.64
N PRO A 232 6.80 12.21 8.54
CA PRO A 232 7.90 11.27 8.83
C PRO A 232 7.46 10.04 9.65
N PHE A 233 6.19 9.97 10.01
CA PHE A 233 5.54 8.87 10.73
C PHE A 233 4.24 8.51 10.03
N ASP A 234 3.73 7.30 10.28
CA ASP A 234 2.47 6.86 9.72
C ASP A 234 1.28 7.35 10.55
N TYR A 235 1.46 7.40 11.88
CA TYR A 235 0.44 7.92 12.79
C TYR A 235 1.06 8.62 14.00
N ASN A 236 0.32 9.59 14.56
CA ASN A 236 0.74 10.34 15.76
C ASN A 236 -0.23 10.22 16.92
N GLN A 237 -1.36 9.54 16.72
CA GLN A 237 -2.37 9.35 17.76
C GLN A 237 -3.07 8.02 17.62
N VAL A 238 -3.41 7.41 18.76
CA VAL A 238 -4.35 6.29 18.82
C VAL A 238 -5.48 6.60 19.80
N ARG A 239 -6.66 6.04 19.53
CA ARG A 239 -7.83 6.08 20.39
C ARG A 239 -8.48 4.71 20.50
N VAL A 240 -8.95 4.38 21.70
CA VAL A 240 -9.83 3.22 21.90
C VAL A 240 -11.21 3.73 22.26
N PHE A 241 -12.19 3.31 21.47
CA PHE A 241 -13.60 3.60 21.68
C PHE A 241 -14.29 2.39 22.26
N THR A 242 -14.94 2.55 23.42
CA THR A 242 -15.76 1.54 24.06
C THR A 242 -17.21 1.98 24.08
N TRP A 243 -18.12 1.00 23.98
CA TRP A 243 -19.55 1.26 24.06
C TRP A 243 -20.02 1.33 25.50
N ASN A 244 -20.66 2.44 25.88
CA ASN A 244 -21.30 2.60 27.16
C ASN A 244 -22.77 2.12 27.07
N VAL A 245 -23.05 0.91 27.57
CA VAL A 245 -24.38 0.27 27.53
C VAL A 245 -25.45 1.12 28.25
N LYS A 246 -25.09 1.87 29.32
CA LYS A 246 -26.05 2.69 30.06
C LYS A 246 -26.47 3.94 29.31
N ARG A 247 -25.56 4.50 28.49
CA ARG A 247 -25.75 5.75 27.76
C ARG A 247 -26.00 5.55 26.28
N HIS A 248 -25.92 4.30 25.79
CA HIS A 248 -26.07 3.91 24.39
C HIS A 248 -25.22 4.75 23.43
N ARG A 249 -23.94 4.95 23.77
CA ARG A 249 -22.99 5.72 22.97
C ARG A 249 -21.55 5.26 23.13
N TYR A 250 -20.72 5.61 22.15
CA TYR A 250 -19.27 5.43 22.26
C TYR A 250 -18.66 6.46 23.20
N GLU A 251 -17.69 6.02 23.99
CA GLU A 251 -16.86 6.84 24.86
C GLU A 251 -15.38 6.50 24.59
N THR A 252 -14.51 7.53 24.68
CA THR A 252 -13.07 7.32 24.56
C THR A 252 -12.54 6.71 25.85
N ALA A 253 -12.18 5.42 25.81
CA ALA A 253 -11.59 4.71 26.94
C ALA A 253 -10.09 4.98 27.09
N TYR A 254 -9.41 5.22 25.96
CA TYR A 254 -7.98 5.49 25.92
C TYR A 254 -7.61 6.43 24.78
N ARG A 255 -6.62 7.27 25.02
CA ARG A 255 -6.03 8.17 24.01
C ARG A 255 -4.53 8.34 24.30
N GLU A 256 -3.71 8.14 23.28
CA GLU A 256 -2.29 8.46 23.30
C GLU A 256 -1.95 9.33 22.10
N ARG A 257 -1.21 10.41 22.32
CA ARG A 257 -0.85 11.42 21.32
C ARG A 257 0.66 11.59 21.23
N ASN A 258 1.10 12.36 20.22
CA ASN A 258 2.51 12.68 19.98
C ASN A 258 3.38 11.43 19.79
N LEU A 259 2.83 10.47 19.04
CA LEU A 259 3.55 9.26 18.64
C LEU A 259 4.28 9.49 17.33
N ASN A 260 5.48 8.92 17.20
CA ASN A 260 6.12 8.69 15.92
C ASN A 260 5.81 7.25 15.49
N GLY A 261 4.53 6.98 15.24
CA GLY A 261 4.03 5.64 15.00
C GLY A 261 4.34 5.14 13.59
N VAL A 262 4.64 3.85 13.46
CA VAL A 262 4.95 3.18 12.20
C VAL A 262 4.06 1.94 12.06
N LEU A 263 3.42 1.75 10.91
CA LEU A 263 2.66 0.53 10.62
C LEU A 263 3.59 -0.70 10.46
N PRO A 264 3.09 -1.91 10.71
CA PRO A 264 1.71 -2.22 11.08
C PRO A 264 1.42 -2.04 12.57
N VAL A 265 0.15 -1.79 12.89
CA VAL A 265 -0.44 -2.04 14.19
C VAL A 265 -1.01 -3.46 14.16
N THR A 266 -0.82 -4.23 15.21
CA THR A 266 -1.36 -5.59 15.30
C THR A 266 -2.35 -5.71 16.46
N VAL A 267 -3.40 -6.51 16.26
CA VAL A 267 -4.44 -6.78 17.25
C VAL A 267 -4.58 -8.30 17.41
N SER A 268 -4.69 -8.76 18.64
CA SER A 268 -4.81 -10.16 18.99
C SER A 268 -5.78 -10.36 20.17
N GLN A 269 -6.16 -11.60 20.39
CA GLN A 269 -6.80 -12.04 21.64
C GLN A 269 -5.75 -12.85 22.39
N GLU A 270 -5.43 -12.45 23.63
CA GLU A 270 -4.37 -13.08 24.42
C GLU A 270 -4.85 -13.45 25.82
N ASP A 271 -4.32 -14.54 26.34
CA ASP A 271 -4.57 -14.97 27.72
C ASP A 271 -3.69 -14.20 28.70
N PHE A 272 -4.29 -13.49 29.63
CA PHE A 272 -3.65 -12.77 30.72
C PHE A 272 -3.84 -13.46 32.08
N GLY A 273 -3.93 -14.77 32.08
CA GLY A 273 -4.03 -15.60 33.29
C GLY A 273 -5.31 -15.32 34.07
N LYS A 274 -5.21 -14.78 35.28
CA LYS A 274 -6.38 -14.48 36.14
C LYS A 274 -7.38 -13.49 35.52
N GLU A 275 -6.93 -12.67 34.54
CA GLU A 275 -7.82 -11.71 33.86
C GLU A 275 -8.52 -12.34 32.65
N GLY A 276 -8.16 -13.59 32.29
CA GLY A 276 -8.72 -14.31 31.16
C GLY A 276 -8.21 -13.79 29.79
N THR A 277 -8.90 -14.20 28.73
CA THR A 277 -8.59 -13.79 27.35
C THR A 277 -9.10 -12.38 27.10
N LEU A 278 -8.19 -11.46 26.80
CA LEU A 278 -8.47 -10.05 26.56
C LEU A 278 -7.95 -9.61 25.18
N PRO A 279 -8.58 -8.60 24.57
CA PRO A 279 -8.01 -7.93 23.41
C PRO A 279 -6.66 -7.29 23.78
N ALA A 280 -5.67 -7.54 22.94
CA ALA A 280 -4.37 -6.90 22.99
C ALA A 280 -4.05 -6.22 21.68
N PHE A 281 -3.24 -5.16 21.72
CA PHE A 281 -2.72 -4.53 20.53
C PHE A 281 -1.29 -4.07 20.74
N ILE A 282 -0.53 -4.04 19.65
CA ILE A 282 0.87 -3.63 19.65
C ILE A 282 1.01 -2.43 18.73
N LEU A 283 1.58 -1.35 19.26
CA LEU A 283 1.97 -0.16 18.54
C LEU A 283 3.48 -0.21 18.30
N ARG A 284 3.91 0.10 17.09
CA ARG A 284 5.32 0.30 16.74
C ARG A 284 5.59 1.80 16.75
N VAL A 285 6.55 2.24 17.55
CA VAL A 285 6.84 3.65 17.73
C VAL A 285 8.34 3.87 17.58
N LYS A 286 8.69 4.83 16.72
CA LYS A 286 10.06 5.26 16.50
C LYS A 286 10.47 6.25 17.58
N ASP A 287 11.64 6.07 18.16
CA ASP A 287 12.23 7.01 19.11
C ASP A 287 13.00 8.16 18.41
N ASP A 288 13.61 9.04 19.18
CA ASP A 288 14.38 10.18 18.67
C ASP A 288 15.65 9.74 17.90
N ASN A 289 16.15 8.54 18.12
CA ASN A 289 17.30 7.97 17.41
C ASN A 289 16.90 7.26 16.12
N GLY A 290 15.60 7.04 15.92
CA GLY A 290 15.05 6.33 14.78
C GLY A 290 14.82 4.83 15.04
N ASP A 291 15.12 4.32 16.22
CA ASP A 291 14.88 2.94 16.59
C ASP A 291 13.39 2.67 16.84
N ILE A 292 12.90 1.54 16.35
CA ILE A 292 11.50 1.15 16.49
C ILE A 292 11.34 0.26 17.72
N SER A 293 10.51 0.70 18.66
CA SER A 293 10.11 -0.06 19.83
C SER A 293 8.64 -0.51 19.72
N GLU A 294 8.34 -1.67 20.28
CA GLU A 294 6.97 -2.18 20.35
C GLU A 294 6.39 -1.87 21.74
N ARG A 295 5.17 -1.31 21.74
CA ARG A 295 4.40 -1.03 22.94
C ARG A 295 3.14 -1.86 22.91
N LYS A 296 3.04 -2.81 23.85
CA LYS A 296 1.88 -3.69 23.98
C LYS A 296 0.88 -3.13 24.96
N TYR A 297 -0.40 -3.25 24.59
CA TYR A 297 -1.54 -2.82 25.41
C TYR A 297 -2.54 -3.96 25.49
N LYS A 298 -3.28 -4.01 26.62
CA LYS A 298 -4.44 -4.89 26.80
C LYS A 298 -5.66 -4.07 27.19
N MET A 299 -6.84 -4.54 26.81
CA MET A 299 -8.11 -3.90 27.14
C MET A 299 -8.97 -4.86 27.97
N ASN A 300 -9.25 -4.47 29.21
CA ASN A 300 -10.30 -5.04 30.03
C ASN A 300 -11.40 -3.99 30.16
N THR A 301 -12.39 -4.08 29.29
CA THR A 301 -13.42 -3.07 29.05
C THR A 301 -13.97 -2.42 30.33
N PRO A 302 -13.97 -1.11 30.48
CA PRO A 302 -13.50 -0.09 29.52
C PRO A 302 -12.03 0.36 29.70
N ILE A 303 -11.23 -0.39 30.42
CA ILE A 303 -9.88 0.02 30.84
C ILE A 303 -8.82 -0.53 29.89
N VAL A 304 -8.01 0.38 29.35
CA VAL A 304 -6.81 0.03 28.55
C VAL A 304 -5.57 0.28 29.38
N ARG A 305 -4.65 -0.69 29.39
CA ARG A 305 -3.37 -0.60 30.12
C ARG A 305 -2.22 -1.06 29.25
N ARG A 306 -1.08 -0.36 29.37
CA ARG A 306 0.17 -0.83 28.79
C ARG A 306 0.66 -2.08 29.54
N VAL A 307 1.05 -3.08 28.78
CA VAL A 307 1.74 -4.28 29.29
C VAL A 307 3.22 -3.98 29.26
N LEU A 308 3.86 -3.94 30.43
CA LEU A 308 5.28 -3.64 30.53
C LEU A 308 6.09 -4.87 30.09
N ALA A 309 7.15 -4.63 29.32
CA ALA A 309 8.10 -5.68 28.99
C ALA A 309 8.92 -6.08 30.22
N PRO A 310 9.51 -7.28 30.25
CA PRO A 310 10.42 -7.68 31.33
C PRO A 310 11.55 -6.65 31.48
N GLY A 311 11.66 -6.04 32.67
CA GLY A 311 12.66 -4.99 32.97
C GLY A 311 12.19 -3.55 32.77
N GLU A 312 11.01 -3.32 32.16
CA GLU A 312 10.41 -1.98 32.11
C GLU A 312 9.72 -1.65 33.45
N THR A 313 9.93 -0.41 33.94
CA THR A 313 9.21 0.12 35.09
C THR A 313 8.21 1.20 34.69
N LYS A 314 7.21 1.47 35.51
CA LYS A 314 6.23 2.53 35.23
C LYS A 314 6.88 3.92 35.07
N GLU A 315 8.01 4.15 35.71
CA GLU A 315 8.76 5.42 35.65
C GLU A 315 9.51 5.58 34.33
N SER A 316 10.01 4.49 33.74
CA SER A 316 10.66 4.53 32.42
C SER A 316 9.69 4.83 31.27
N VAL A 317 8.39 4.72 31.52
CA VAL A 317 7.30 4.90 30.55
C VAL A 317 6.68 6.31 30.61
N ALA A 318 6.96 7.08 31.68
CA ALA A 318 6.44 8.43 31.81
C ALA A 318 7.07 9.37 30.76
N PRO A 319 6.27 10.22 30.05
CA PRO A 319 6.83 11.17 29.09
C PRO A 319 7.81 12.09 29.83
N ARG A 320 9.07 12.13 29.36
CA ARG A 320 10.08 13.09 29.87
C ARG A 320 9.49 14.49 29.73
N LYS A 321 9.24 15.17 30.85
CA LYS A 321 8.90 16.59 30.85
C LYS A 321 10.04 17.34 30.15
N LYS A 322 9.77 17.95 29.01
CA LYS A 322 10.71 18.89 28.36
C LYS A 322 11.03 19.96 29.41
N SER A 323 12.29 20.03 29.84
CA SER A 323 12.78 21.14 30.68
C SER A 323 12.55 22.43 29.89
N ARG A 324 11.72 23.31 30.41
CA ARG A 324 11.64 24.70 29.95
C ARG A 324 12.98 25.35 30.33
N HIS A 325 13.84 25.56 29.34
CA HIS A 325 14.89 26.55 29.50
C HIS A 325 14.21 27.93 29.43
N HIS A 326 14.36 28.67 30.52
CA HIS A 326 14.07 30.11 30.63
C HIS A 326 15.11 30.89 29.81
#